data_05e8099719053e4f514612a796eb2e1d
#
_entry.id   05e8099719053e4f514612a796eb2e1d
#
_cell.length_a   1.000
_cell.length_b   1.000
_cell.length_c   1.000
_cell.angle_alpha   90.00
_cell.angle_beta   90.00
_cell.angle_gamma   90.00
#
_symmetry.space_group_name_H-M   'P 1'
#
loop_
_entity.id
_entity.type
_entity.pdbx_description
1 polymer ?
#
loop_
_entity_poly.entity_id
_entity_poly.type
_entity_poly.pdbx_seq_one_letter_code
_entity_poly.pdbx_strand_id
1 'polypeptide(L)'
;MATFVMQTLGCDVGAINTVQFSNHTGYRQFKGRRTPADEITELYDGLRNSYLTDFDVLLSGYAPSAEVVRAIAHIARDLRYRAAVKPGRFFWVVDPVMGDQGRLYVAEDIVPAYKQLVREADLILPNQFEAELLSGLSINSLTGVANA
;
A
#
# COMPACT_ATOMS: atom_id res chain seq x y z
N MET A 1 -7.65 7.88 7.29
CA MET A 1 -9.04 8.02 6.79
C MET A 1 -9.62 6.69 6.32
N ALA A 2 -8.89 5.85 5.57
CA ALA A 2 -9.40 4.55 5.09
C ALA A 2 -9.96 3.68 6.22
N THR A 3 -9.24 3.51 7.33
CA THR A 3 -9.68 2.75 8.51
C THR A 3 -11.07 3.19 8.99
N PHE A 4 -11.27 4.51 9.17
CA PHE A 4 -12.56 5.05 9.63
C PHE A 4 -13.70 4.74 8.65
N VAL A 5 -13.46 4.92 7.35
CA VAL A 5 -14.47 4.65 6.31
C VAL A 5 -14.85 3.16 6.30
N MET A 6 -13.85 2.27 6.31
CA MET A 6 -14.11 0.83 6.32
C MET A 6 -14.88 0.39 7.58
N GLN A 7 -14.50 0.88 8.76
CA GLN A 7 -15.22 0.61 10.00
C GLN A 7 -16.66 1.12 9.97
N THR A 8 -16.90 2.32 9.39
CA THR A 8 -18.26 2.86 9.22
C THR A 8 -19.11 1.99 8.28
N LEU A 9 -18.48 1.30 7.34
CA LEU A 9 -19.13 0.34 6.44
C LEU A 9 -19.29 -1.05 7.03
N GLY A 10 -18.92 -1.24 8.30
CA GLY A 10 -19.09 -2.50 9.03
C GLY A 10 -17.92 -3.49 8.88
N CYS A 11 -16.78 -3.06 8.33
CA CYS A 11 -15.59 -3.91 8.28
C CYS A 11 -14.90 -3.99 9.65
N ASP A 12 -14.40 -5.15 10.02
CA ASP A 12 -13.42 -5.30 11.10
C ASP A 12 -12.03 -4.96 10.54
N VAL A 13 -11.35 -3.99 11.14
CA VAL A 13 -10.12 -3.42 10.56
C VAL A 13 -8.97 -3.47 11.54
N GLY A 14 -7.95 -4.25 11.21
CA GLY A 14 -6.62 -4.21 11.82
C GLY A 14 -5.71 -3.23 11.05
N ALA A 15 -5.32 -2.12 11.67
CA ALA A 15 -4.51 -1.09 11.01
C ALA A 15 -3.07 -1.08 11.52
N ILE A 16 -2.10 -1.19 10.60
CA ILE A 16 -0.69 -0.88 10.84
C ILE A 16 -0.36 0.42 10.12
N ASN A 17 0.02 1.45 10.87
CA ASN A 17 0.30 2.77 10.31
C ASN A 17 1.75 2.88 9.86
N THR A 18 1.99 3.18 8.59
CA THR A 18 3.33 3.43 8.02
C THR A 18 3.91 4.77 8.41
N VAL A 19 3.04 5.70 8.86
CA VAL A 19 3.42 7.03 9.35
C VAL A 19 2.48 7.48 10.47
N GLN A 20 3.01 8.32 11.38
CA GLN A 20 2.22 9.01 12.39
C GLN A 20 2.52 10.50 12.30
N PHE A 21 1.71 11.23 11.53
CA PHE A 21 1.86 12.66 11.32
C PHE A 21 0.72 13.45 11.94
N SER A 22 1.03 14.65 12.45
CA SER A 22 0.04 15.57 13.04
C SER A 22 -1.00 16.04 12.02
N ASN A 23 -0.61 16.15 10.75
CA ASN A 23 -1.42 16.64 9.65
C ASN A 23 -0.78 16.21 8.32
N HIS A 24 -1.46 16.52 7.21
CA HIS A 24 -0.96 16.22 5.87
C HIS A 24 0.35 16.97 5.58
N THR A 25 1.31 16.29 4.94
CA THR A 25 2.65 16.83 4.64
C THR A 25 2.67 17.98 3.62
N GLY A 26 1.56 18.22 2.93
CA GLY A 26 1.38 19.40 2.05
C GLY A 26 1.21 20.72 2.81
N TYR A 27 1.00 20.70 4.11
CA TYR A 27 1.03 21.92 4.93
C TYR A 27 2.49 22.34 5.18
N ARG A 28 2.70 23.65 5.40
CA ARG A 28 4.05 24.22 5.63
C ARG A 28 4.77 23.61 6.82
N GLN A 29 4.02 23.18 7.83
CA GLN A 29 4.56 22.57 9.03
C GLN A 29 3.76 21.31 9.36
N PHE A 30 4.45 20.24 9.64
CA PHE A 30 3.91 19.01 10.21
C PHE A 30 4.95 18.41 11.15
N LYS A 31 4.49 17.60 12.08
CA LYS A 31 5.34 16.83 13.00
C LYS A 31 4.89 15.38 13.02
N GLY A 32 5.81 14.52 13.39
CA GLY A 32 5.54 13.11 13.51
C GLY A 32 6.72 12.27 13.04
N ARG A 33 6.47 10.97 12.89
CA ARG A 33 7.50 10.00 12.50
C ARG A 33 6.99 9.11 11.36
N ARG A 34 7.94 8.55 10.64
CA ARG A 34 7.76 7.42 9.74
C ARG A 34 8.01 6.15 10.52
N THR A 35 7.20 5.13 10.33
CA THR A 35 7.39 3.82 10.95
C THR A 35 8.43 3.05 10.13
N PRO A 36 9.53 2.57 10.73
CA PRO A 36 10.53 1.77 10.05
C PRO A 36 9.97 0.41 9.60
N ALA A 37 10.60 -0.21 8.60
CA ALA A 37 10.13 -1.48 8.04
C ALA A 37 10.19 -2.65 9.04
N ASP A 38 11.18 -2.65 9.94
CA ASP A 38 11.32 -3.62 11.03
C ASP A 38 10.17 -3.50 12.04
N GLU A 39 9.82 -2.27 12.47
CA GLU A 39 8.69 -2.03 13.38
C GLU A 39 7.36 -2.52 12.74
N ILE A 40 7.16 -2.29 11.44
CA ILE A 40 5.97 -2.79 10.71
C ILE A 40 5.94 -4.33 10.71
N THR A 41 7.09 -4.95 10.49
CA THR A 41 7.21 -6.41 10.48
C THR A 41 6.98 -6.98 11.88
N GLU A 42 7.54 -6.37 12.92
CA GLU A 42 7.33 -6.77 14.31
C GLU A 42 5.85 -6.68 14.73
N LEU A 43 5.16 -5.61 14.35
CA LEU A 43 3.73 -5.46 14.63
C LEU A 43 2.92 -6.55 13.92
N TYR A 44 3.24 -6.85 12.67
CA TYR A 44 2.60 -7.94 11.94
C TYR A 44 2.89 -9.31 12.58
N ASP A 45 4.13 -9.57 12.98
CA ASP A 45 4.51 -10.80 13.68
C ASP A 45 3.78 -10.96 15.02
N GLY A 46 3.54 -9.87 15.72
CA GLY A 46 2.71 -9.84 16.91
C GLY A 46 1.28 -10.31 16.65
N LEU A 47 0.64 -9.78 15.59
CA LEU A 47 -0.69 -10.22 15.14
C LEU A 47 -0.66 -11.70 14.73
N ARG A 48 0.33 -12.10 13.97
CA ARG A 48 0.51 -13.45 13.47
C ARG A 48 0.67 -14.46 14.60
N ASN A 49 1.51 -14.16 15.59
CA ASN A 49 1.77 -15.04 16.73
C ASN A 49 0.56 -15.12 17.68
N SER A 50 -0.31 -14.12 17.64
CA SER A 50 -1.58 -14.09 18.39
C SER A 50 -2.76 -14.67 17.62
N TYR A 51 -2.54 -15.26 16.43
CA TYR A 51 -3.58 -15.82 15.55
C TYR A 51 -4.62 -14.79 15.09
N LEU A 52 -4.24 -13.51 14.95
CA LEU A 52 -5.09 -12.39 14.55
C LEU A 52 -4.88 -11.99 13.08
N THR A 53 -4.50 -12.93 12.22
CA THR A 53 -4.19 -12.67 10.80
C THR A 53 -5.16 -13.32 9.81
N ASP A 54 -6.38 -13.63 10.24
CA ASP A 54 -7.44 -14.17 9.35
C ASP A 54 -8.17 -13.01 8.66
N PHE A 55 -7.49 -12.36 7.70
CA PHE A 55 -8.03 -11.25 6.94
C PHE A 55 -8.50 -11.69 5.55
N ASP A 56 -9.63 -11.14 5.11
CA ASP A 56 -10.16 -11.35 3.76
C ASP A 56 -9.55 -10.36 2.75
N VAL A 57 -9.18 -9.16 3.21
CA VAL A 57 -8.65 -8.08 2.36
C VAL A 57 -7.44 -7.43 3.01
N LEU A 58 -6.40 -7.17 2.21
CA LEU A 58 -5.33 -6.23 2.55
C LEU A 58 -5.47 -4.98 1.69
N LEU A 59 -5.58 -3.82 2.33
CA LEU A 59 -5.42 -2.53 1.68
C LEU A 59 -4.08 -1.93 2.06
N SER A 60 -3.20 -1.74 1.10
CA SER A 60 -1.93 -1.03 1.29
C SER A 60 -1.95 0.31 0.56
N GLY A 61 -1.50 1.36 1.23
CA GLY A 61 -1.42 2.72 0.71
C GLY A 61 0.00 3.29 0.83
N TYR A 62 0.11 4.54 1.28
CA TYR A 62 1.38 5.26 1.39
C TYR A 62 2.44 4.48 2.17
N ALA A 63 3.61 4.32 1.56
CA ALA A 63 4.81 3.75 2.16
C ALA A 63 5.96 4.78 2.10
N PRO A 64 6.61 5.10 3.23
CA PRO A 64 7.62 6.16 3.28
C PRO A 64 9.00 5.77 2.72
N SER A 65 9.25 4.50 2.44
CA SER A 65 10.51 4.00 1.89
C SER A 65 10.34 2.70 1.12
N ALA A 66 11.32 2.36 0.29
CA ALA A 66 11.35 1.10 -0.46
C ALA A 66 11.40 -0.14 0.46
N GLU A 67 12.02 -0.03 1.63
CA GLU A 67 12.04 -1.09 2.66
C GLU A 67 10.63 -1.36 3.17
N VAL A 68 9.85 -0.30 3.44
CA VAL A 68 8.45 -0.44 3.86
C VAL A 68 7.59 -1.08 2.75
N VAL A 69 7.79 -0.71 1.49
CA VAL A 69 7.12 -1.36 0.35
C VAL A 69 7.43 -2.86 0.33
N ARG A 70 8.70 -3.23 0.53
CA ARG A 70 9.10 -4.65 0.59
C ARG A 70 8.51 -5.39 1.80
N ALA A 71 8.44 -4.74 2.97
CA ALA A 71 7.79 -5.31 4.16
C ALA A 71 6.30 -5.56 3.92
N ILE A 72 5.59 -4.62 3.30
CA ILE A 72 4.18 -4.79 2.91
C ILE A 72 4.01 -5.98 1.94
N ALA A 73 4.89 -6.10 0.94
CA ALA A 73 4.85 -7.23 0.00
C ALA A 73 5.08 -8.57 0.73
N HIS A 74 5.98 -8.61 1.71
CA HIS A 74 6.20 -9.81 2.52
C HIS A 74 4.95 -10.19 3.33
N ILE A 75 4.34 -9.22 3.99
CA ILE A 75 3.08 -9.40 4.75
C ILE A 75 1.96 -9.91 3.84
N ALA A 76 1.79 -9.31 2.66
CA ALA A 76 0.77 -9.72 1.70
C ALA A 76 0.95 -11.17 1.23
N ARG A 77 2.19 -11.60 0.97
CA ARG A 77 2.49 -12.99 0.59
C ARG A 77 2.18 -13.97 1.72
N ASP A 78 2.51 -13.63 2.97
CA ASP A 78 2.18 -14.50 4.13
C ASP A 78 0.67 -14.59 4.32
N LEU A 79 -0.07 -13.48 4.23
CA LEU A 79 -1.53 -13.48 4.31
C LEU A 79 -2.15 -14.31 3.18
N ARG A 80 -1.70 -14.15 1.94
CA ARG A 80 -2.16 -14.94 0.78
C ARG A 80 -1.87 -16.42 0.95
N TYR A 81 -0.69 -16.77 1.43
CA TYR A 81 -0.32 -18.16 1.72
C TYR A 81 -1.24 -18.80 2.77
N ARG A 82 -1.55 -18.06 3.85
CA ARG A 82 -2.46 -18.53 4.92
C ARG A 82 -3.89 -18.65 4.44
N ALA A 83 -4.33 -17.75 3.59
CA ALA A 83 -5.65 -17.80 2.98
C ALA A 83 -5.79 -18.90 1.91
N ALA A 84 -4.70 -19.47 1.42
CA ALA A 84 -4.71 -20.51 0.38
C ALA A 84 -5.48 -21.78 0.78
N VAL A 85 -5.62 -22.06 2.08
CA VAL A 85 -6.50 -23.15 2.60
C VAL A 85 -8.00 -22.83 2.48
N LYS A 86 -8.33 -21.57 2.15
CA LYS A 86 -9.69 -21.06 1.92
C LYS A 86 -9.73 -20.31 0.58
N PRO A 87 -9.72 -20.99 -0.58
CA PRO A 87 -9.60 -20.35 -1.90
C PRO A 87 -10.62 -19.22 -2.10
N GLY A 88 -10.16 -18.10 -2.67
CA GLY A 88 -10.99 -16.94 -2.99
C GLY A 88 -11.26 -15.99 -1.83
N ARG A 89 -10.66 -16.18 -0.65
CA ARG A 89 -10.91 -15.33 0.53
C ARG A 89 -9.91 -14.21 0.75
N PHE A 90 -8.85 -14.10 -0.03
CA PHE A 90 -7.88 -13.02 0.14
C PHE A 90 -7.79 -12.15 -1.11
N PHE A 91 -7.93 -10.86 -0.91
CA PHE A 91 -7.86 -9.86 -1.97
C PHE A 91 -6.93 -8.71 -1.57
N TRP A 92 -5.92 -8.44 -2.37
CA TRP A 92 -4.95 -7.39 -2.10
C TRP A 92 -5.18 -6.16 -2.98
N VAL A 93 -5.53 -5.04 -2.34
CA VAL A 93 -5.68 -3.73 -2.97
C VAL A 93 -4.45 -2.90 -2.69
N VAL A 94 -3.85 -2.34 -3.72
CA VAL A 94 -2.68 -1.45 -3.63
C VAL A 94 -3.04 -0.06 -4.15
N ASP A 95 -2.94 0.94 -3.28
CA ASP A 95 -2.89 2.34 -3.64
C ASP A 95 -1.40 2.75 -3.68
N PRO A 96 -0.77 2.84 -4.88
CA PRO A 96 0.67 3.02 -5.01
C PRO A 96 1.06 4.50 -4.87
N VAL A 97 0.80 5.09 -3.71
CA VAL A 97 1.00 6.52 -3.46
C VAL A 97 2.46 6.91 -3.66
N MET A 98 2.77 7.52 -4.81
CA MET A 98 4.11 7.98 -5.15
C MET A 98 4.17 9.47 -5.50
N GLY A 99 3.12 10.03 -6.05
CA GLY A 99 3.09 11.41 -6.49
C GLY A 99 1.81 11.79 -7.23
N ASP A 100 1.74 13.03 -7.68
CA ASP A 100 0.64 13.57 -8.49
C ASP A 100 1.11 14.78 -9.29
N GLN A 101 0.42 15.12 -10.38
CA GLN A 101 0.67 16.30 -11.22
C GLN A 101 2.15 16.45 -11.64
N GLY A 102 2.80 15.35 -12.01
CA GLY A 102 4.20 15.34 -12.45
C GLY A 102 5.22 15.49 -11.32
N ARG A 103 4.84 15.37 -10.05
CA ARG A 103 5.74 15.53 -8.90
C ARG A 103 5.73 14.30 -8.01
N LEU A 104 6.91 13.73 -7.78
CA LEU A 104 7.09 12.68 -6.76
C LEU A 104 7.00 13.29 -5.34
N TYR A 105 6.31 12.58 -4.44
CA TYR A 105 6.25 12.85 -2.99
C TYR A 105 7.19 11.95 -2.20
N VAL A 106 7.72 10.92 -2.85
CA VAL A 106 8.55 9.86 -2.28
C VAL A 106 9.95 9.88 -2.93
N ALA A 107 10.89 9.16 -2.34
CA ALA A 107 12.22 8.97 -2.92
C ALA A 107 12.14 8.11 -4.20
N GLU A 108 13.04 8.34 -5.14
CA GLU A 108 13.00 7.69 -6.47
C GLU A 108 13.16 6.16 -6.41
N ASP A 109 13.83 5.64 -5.38
CA ASP A 109 14.05 4.21 -5.16
C ASP A 109 12.76 3.45 -4.78
N ILE A 110 11.69 4.17 -4.43
CA ILE A 110 10.37 3.59 -4.14
C ILE A 110 9.67 3.14 -5.43
N VAL A 111 9.88 3.84 -6.55
CA VAL A 111 9.24 3.50 -7.83
C VAL A 111 9.54 2.08 -8.28
N PRO A 112 10.80 1.60 -8.35
CA PRO A 112 11.09 0.22 -8.70
C PRO A 112 10.53 -0.80 -7.69
N ALA A 113 10.43 -0.45 -6.41
CA ALA A 113 9.82 -1.32 -5.41
C ALA A 113 8.32 -1.49 -5.67
N TYR A 114 7.59 -0.42 -5.97
CA TYR A 114 6.18 -0.50 -6.38
C TYR A 114 5.99 -1.24 -7.70
N LYS A 115 6.87 -1.06 -8.70
CA LYS A 115 6.81 -1.83 -9.97
C LYS A 115 6.85 -3.34 -9.76
N GLN A 116 7.54 -3.80 -8.74
CA GLN A 116 7.58 -5.21 -8.37
C GLN A 116 6.30 -5.61 -7.61
N LEU A 117 5.90 -4.81 -6.61
CA LEU A 117 4.79 -5.10 -5.73
C LEU A 117 3.45 -5.16 -6.48
N VAL A 118 3.17 -4.23 -7.38
CA VAL A 118 1.87 -4.14 -8.09
C VAL A 118 1.58 -5.37 -8.96
N ARG A 119 2.60 -6.12 -9.36
CA ARG A 119 2.44 -7.37 -10.13
C ARG A 119 1.81 -8.50 -9.32
N GLU A 120 1.80 -8.38 -8.02
CA GLU A 120 1.26 -9.39 -7.10
C GLU A 120 -0.11 -8.98 -6.53
N ALA A 121 -0.53 -7.72 -6.75
CA ALA A 121 -1.81 -7.20 -6.30
C ALA A 121 -2.98 -7.73 -7.15
N ASP A 122 -4.15 -7.86 -6.52
CA ASP A 122 -5.39 -8.21 -7.23
C ASP A 122 -6.07 -6.97 -7.82
N LEU A 123 -5.85 -5.80 -7.20
CA LEU A 123 -6.32 -4.51 -7.68
C LEU A 123 -5.29 -3.43 -7.36
N ILE A 124 -5.04 -2.54 -8.31
CA ILE A 124 -4.24 -1.34 -8.12
C ILE A 124 -5.07 -0.08 -8.38
N LEU A 125 -4.82 0.98 -7.61
CA LEU A 125 -5.57 2.23 -7.66
C LEU A 125 -4.65 3.43 -7.95
N PRO A 126 -3.87 3.42 -9.04
CA PRO A 126 -2.97 4.52 -9.35
C PRO A 126 -3.76 5.73 -9.89
N ASN A 127 -3.28 6.95 -9.60
CA ASN A 127 -3.63 8.11 -10.40
C ASN A 127 -2.88 8.07 -11.76
N GLN A 128 -3.17 9.03 -12.66
CA GLN A 128 -2.56 9.06 -13.99
C GLN A 128 -1.03 9.10 -13.92
N PHE A 129 -0.46 9.95 -13.08
CA PHE A 129 0.99 10.09 -12.94
C PHE A 129 1.66 8.80 -12.42
N GLU A 130 1.04 8.16 -11.46
CA GLU A 130 1.50 6.88 -10.91
C GLU A 130 1.40 5.74 -11.94
N ALA A 131 0.32 5.71 -12.73
CA ALA A 131 0.17 4.76 -13.83
C ALA A 131 1.26 4.97 -14.91
N GLU A 132 1.59 6.20 -15.25
CA GLU A 132 2.71 6.53 -16.16
C GLU A 132 4.07 6.08 -15.58
N LEU A 133 4.31 6.31 -14.29
CA LEU A 133 5.52 5.85 -13.62
C LEU A 133 5.64 4.31 -13.59
N LEU A 134 4.53 3.62 -13.33
CA LEU A 134 4.51 2.16 -13.22
C LEU A 134 4.67 1.50 -14.58
N SER A 135 3.92 1.96 -15.58
CA SER A 135 3.93 1.39 -16.95
C SER A 135 5.14 1.85 -17.78
N GLY A 136 5.63 3.07 -17.53
CA GLY A 136 6.61 3.74 -18.38
C GLY A 136 6.01 4.34 -19.66
N LEU A 137 4.68 4.39 -19.76
CA LEU A 137 3.94 4.92 -20.91
C LEU A 137 3.31 6.27 -20.56
N SER A 138 3.26 7.18 -21.51
CA SER A 138 2.55 8.46 -21.34
C SER A 138 1.07 8.28 -21.63
N ILE A 139 0.21 8.76 -20.73
CA ILE A 139 -1.24 8.60 -20.79
C ILE A 139 -1.88 9.94 -21.20
N ASN A 140 -2.07 10.15 -22.51
CA ASN A 140 -2.66 11.38 -23.05
C ASN A 140 -4.08 11.14 -23.67
N SER A 141 -4.60 9.92 -23.58
CA SER A 141 -5.88 9.53 -24.16
C SER A 141 -6.44 8.30 -23.46
N LEU A 142 -7.72 7.98 -23.68
CA LEU A 142 -8.36 6.74 -23.20
C LEU A 142 -7.66 5.48 -23.75
N THR A 143 -7.16 5.53 -24.97
CA THR A 143 -6.36 4.42 -25.54
C THR A 143 -5.03 4.27 -24.79
N GLY A 144 -4.42 5.38 -24.35
CA GLY A 144 -3.22 5.35 -23.51
C GLY A 144 -3.48 4.68 -22.16
N VAL A 145 -4.64 4.92 -21.56
CA VAL A 145 -5.05 4.24 -20.30
C VAL A 145 -5.16 2.72 -20.48
N ALA A 146 -5.75 2.28 -21.61
CA ALA A 146 -5.93 0.85 -21.87
C ALA A 146 -4.60 0.11 -22.12
N ASN A 147 -3.52 0.81 -22.45
CA ASN A 147 -2.20 0.25 -22.73
C ASN A 147 -1.23 0.35 -21.53
N ALA A 148 -1.55 1.12 -20.50
CA ALA A 148 -0.73 1.32 -19.31
C ALA A 148 -1.03 0.27 -18.24
#